data_f548990fe7f0e2dbf020ee815497cb3f
#
_entry.id   f548990fe7f0e2dbf020ee815497cb3f
#
_cell.length_a   1.000
_cell.length_b   1.000
_cell.length_c   1.000
_cell.angle_alpha   90.00
_cell.angle_beta   90.00
_cell.angle_gamma   90.00
#
_symmetry.space_group_name_H-M   'P 1'
#
loop_
_entity.id
_entity.type
_entity.pdbx_description
1 polymer ?
#
loop_
_entity_poly.entity_id
_entity_poly.type
_entity_poly.pdbx_seq_one_letter_code
_entity_poly.pdbx_strand_id
1 'polypeptide(L)'
;YKSIFYLEQWVFNKDFATEKIKNQFQILNLKGFGIKEDNLGIIACGSILHYLDETQHSNLSHITNINQIIDKEFVWMDRFTMINLELLRSNSKDGISLISVIDCTSTPMGGRMLKRWIIHPIIDLKELEFRHQCVDYFVKNNHDLDQINTILKSFSDLERIMAKVATSKISPRELVQLKNNLNSVKPLKESLDSSSNEFVQKISNSLDLCEKLINVLEITLDEEA
;
A
#
# COMPACT_ATOMS: atom_id res chain seq x y z
N TYR A 1 17.20 -10.27 21.16
CA TYR A 1 17.13 -10.50 19.71
C TYR A 1 17.81 -11.83 19.43
N LYS A 2 17.12 -12.77 18.77
CA LYS A 2 17.62 -14.15 18.60
C LYS A 2 18.64 -14.30 17.47
N SER A 3 18.75 -13.37 16.54
CA SER A 3 19.74 -13.38 15.47
C SER A 3 20.02 -11.96 15.01
N ILE A 4 21.30 -11.57 15.02
CA ILE A 4 21.80 -10.32 14.47
C ILE A 4 22.75 -10.73 13.36
N PHE A 5 22.52 -10.24 12.14
CA PHE A 5 23.39 -10.42 11.00
C PHE A 5 24.15 -9.11 10.75
N TYR A 6 25.46 -9.19 10.64
CA TYR A 6 26.31 -8.05 10.39
C TYR A 6 26.77 -8.05 8.93
N LEU A 7 26.49 -6.95 8.22
CA LEU A 7 27.04 -6.72 6.90
C LEU A 7 28.47 -6.13 7.02
N GLU A 8 29.30 -6.42 6.05
CA GLU A 8 30.65 -5.87 5.99
C GLU A 8 30.65 -4.37 5.74
N GLN A 9 31.66 -3.67 6.24
CA GLN A 9 31.70 -2.20 6.22
C GLN A 9 31.66 -1.58 4.82
N TRP A 10 32.20 -2.28 3.80
CA TRP A 10 32.16 -1.80 2.42
C TRP A 10 30.77 -1.71 1.81
N VAL A 11 29.81 -2.51 2.31
CA VAL A 11 28.40 -2.47 1.87
C VAL A 11 27.77 -1.11 2.16
N PHE A 12 28.25 -0.42 3.18
CA PHE A 12 27.81 0.93 3.56
C PHE A 12 28.56 2.06 2.84
N ASN A 13 29.31 1.72 1.78
CA ASN A 13 29.96 2.72 0.94
C ASN A 13 28.94 3.38 -0.01
N LYS A 14 29.02 4.71 -0.15
CA LYS A 14 28.08 5.49 -0.97
C LYS A 14 28.14 5.11 -2.45
N ASP A 15 29.34 4.89 -2.98
CA ASP A 15 29.54 4.58 -4.40
C ASP A 15 28.96 3.19 -4.72
N PHE A 16 29.26 2.21 -3.87
CA PHE A 16 28.69 0.87 -3.96
C PHE A 16 27.16 0.90 -3.89
N ALA A 17 26.59 1.60 -2.91
CA ALA A 17 25.14 1.72 -2.73
C ALA A 17 24.47 2.38 -3.94
N THR A 18 25.09 3.44 -4.47
CA THR A 18 24.59 4.15 -5.65
C THR A 18 24.60 3.25 -6.88
N GLU A 19 25.66 2.49 -7.10
CA GLU A 19 25.79 1.56 -8.22
C GLU A 19 24.78 0.42 -8.09
N LYS A 20 24.59 -0.13 -6.89
CA LYS A 20 23.60 -1.18 -6.62
C LYS A 20 22.19 -0.72 -6.96
N ILE A 21 21.81 0.49 -6.57
CA ILE A 21 20.50 1.08 -6.88
C ILE A 21 20.36 1.31 -8.38
N LYS A 22 21.38 1.89 -9.05
CA LYS A 22 21.34 2.11 -10.50
C LYS A 22 21.14 0.82 -11.27
N ASN A 23 21.84 -0.25 -10.88
CA ASN A 23 21.74 -1.56 -11.51
C ASN A 23 20.35 -2.19 -11.28
N GLN A 24 19.79 -2.07 -10.05
CA GLN A 24 18.45 -2.59 -9.74
C GLN A 24 17.37 -1.94 -10.60
N PHE A 25 17.40 -0.63 -10.75
CA PHE A 25 16.38 0.13 -11.48
C PHE A 25 16.73 0.40 -12.95
N GLN A 26 17.91 -0.08 -13.42
CA GLN A 26 18.44 0.12 -14.78
C GLN A 26 18.46 1.60 -15.21
N ILE A 27 18.96 2.46 -14.33
CA ILE A 27 19.00 3.91 -14.51
C ILE A 27 20.43 4.45 -14.52
N LEU A 28 20.66 5.55 -15.24
CA LEU A 28 21.94 6.21 -15.30
C LEU A 28 22.21 7.12 -14.10
N ASN A 29 21.16 7.72 -13.51
CA ASN A 29 21.27 8.59 -12.35
C ASN A 29 20.00 8.54 -11.48
N LEU A 30 20.13 8.95 -10.21
CA LEU A 30 19.03 8.97 -9.23
C LEU A 30 18.13 10.20 -9.33
N LYS A 31 18.48 11.19 -10.16
CA LYS A 31 17.74 12.45 -10.30
C LYS A 31 16.32 12.22 -10.82
N GLY A 32 16.14 11.22 -11.68
CA GLY A 32 14.82 10.83 -12.19
C GLY A 32 13.80 10.42 -11.13
N PHE A 33 14.28 9.97 -9.96
CA PHE A 33 13.45 9.64 -8.79
C PHE A 33 13.36 10.78 -7.77
N GLY A 34 13.88 11.99 -8.09
CA GLY A 34 13.91 13.14 -7.18
C GLY A 34 14.87 12.98 -6.00
N ILE A 35 15.75 11.97 -6.01
CA ILE A 35 16.68 11.67 -4.91
C ILE A 35 17.98 12.40 -5.13
N LYS A 36 18.39 13.20 -4.13
CA LYS A 36 19.69 13.87 -4.12
C LYS A 36 20.80 12.87 -3.79
N GLU A 37 21.92 12.93 -4.51
CA GLU A 37 23.05 12.00 -4.35
C GLU A 37 23.71 12.03 -2.96
N ASP A 38 23.51 13.08 -2.18
CA ASP A 38 24.06 13.22 -0.81
C ASP A 38 23.11 12.68 0.29
N ASN A 39 22.02 12.02 -0.08
CA ASN A 39 21.08 11.47 0.89
C ASN A 39 21.64 10.18 1.52
N LEU A 40 21.75 10.15 2.86
CA LEU A 40 22.15 8.94 3.61
C LEU A 40 21.21 7.75 3.38
N GLY A 41 19.97 8.01 2.98
CA GLY A 41 19.02 6.99 2.57
C GLY A 41 19.48 6.12 1.40
N ILE A 42 20.38 6.65 0.54
CA ILE A 42 21.00 5.89 -0.56
C ILE A 42 21.82 4.73 -0.01
N ILE A 43 22.65 5.01 1.01
CA ILE A 43 23.49 3.99 1.64
C ILE A 43 22.61 2.89 2.25
N ALA A 44 21.58 3.27 3.00
CA ALA A 44 20.66 2.32 3.60
C ALA A 44 19.92 1.50 2.54
N CYS A 45 19.44 2.13 1.48
CA CYS A 45 18.73 1.45 0.38
C CYS A 45 19.65 0.46 -0.35
N GLY A 46 20.87 0.87 -0.70
CA GLY A 46 21.86 -0.02 -1.34
C GLY A 46 22.21 -1.22 -0.47
N SER A 47 22.38 -1.00 0.84
CA SER A 47 22.67 -2.08 1.80
C SER A 47 21.49 -3.06 1.92
N ILE A 48 20.24 -2.57 1.91
CA ILE A 48 19.05 -3.43 1.91
C ILE A 48 18.97 -4.25 0.63
N LEU A 49 19.21 -3.65 -0.54
CA LEU A 49 19.22 -4.37 -1.81
C LEU A 49 20.32 -5.46 -1.84
N HIS A 50 21.50 -5.15 -1.29
CA HIS A 50 22.56 -6.13 -1.17
C HIS A 50 22.16 -7.30 -0.24
N TYR A 51 21.62 -7.01 0.93
CA TYR A 51 21.13 -8.04 1.85
C TYR A 51 20.04 -8.92 1.22
N LEU A 52 19.13 -8.33 0.45
CA LEU A 52 18.10 -9.09 -0.24
C LEU A 52 18.68 -10.04 -1.30
N ASP A 53 19.70 -9.62 -2.03
CA ASP A 53 20.40 -10.48 -3.00
C ASP A 53 21.10 -11.66 -2.31
N GLU A 54 21.81 -11.42 -1.21
CA GLU A 54 22.51 -12.48 -0.47
C GLU A 54 21.58 -13.47 0.20
N THR A 55 20.41 -13.05 0.67
CA THR A 55 19.45 -13.90 1.37
C THR A 55 18.51 -14.69 0.43
N GLN A 56 18.92 -14.94 -0.81
CA GLN A 56 18.24 -15.77 -1.80
C GLN A 56 16.98 -15.17 -2.44
N HIS A 57 16.79 -13.90 -2.36
CA HIS A 57 15.78 -13.24 -3.15
C HIS A 57 16.33 -12.93 -4.55
N SER A 58 16.69 -13.97 -5.28
CA SER A 58 17.31 -13.91 -6.63
C SER A 58 16.47 -13.18 -7.68
N ASN A 59 15.21 -12.90 -7.37
CA ASN A 59 14.33 -12.13 -8.25
C ASN A 59 13.81 -10.89 -7.55
N LEU A 60 14.58 -9.79 -7.64
CA LEU A 60 14.19 -8.46 -7.17
C LEU A 60 13.54 -7.61 -8.27
N SER A 61 13.24 -8.18 -9.43
CA SER A 61 12.66 -7.47 -10.59
C SER A 61 11.30 -6.83 -10.30
N HIS A 62 10.60 -7.32 -9.28
CA HIS A 62 9.33 -6.74 -8.82
C HIS A 62 9.52 -5.41 -8.07
N ILE A 63 10.73 -5.11 -7.59
CA ILE A 63 11.06 -3.81 -6.99
C ILE A 63 11.42 -2.88 -8.15
N THR A 64 10.42 -2.12 -8.61
CA THR A 64 10.51 -1.29 -9.82
C THR A 64 10.66 0.20 -9.52
N ASN A 65 10.46 0.63 -8.28
CA ASN A 65 10.45 2.04 -7.94
C ASN A 65 11.07 2.30 -6.55
N ILE A 66 11.64 3.49 -6.42
CA ILE A 66 12.16 4.04 -5.16
C ILE A 66 11.61 5.45 -5.00
N ASN A 67 10.96 5.73 -3.89
CA ASN A 67 10.38 7.02 -3.60
C ASN A 67 10.97 7.60 -2.31
N GLN A 68 11.30 8.87 -2.33
CA GLN A 68 11.66 9.59 -1.12
C GLN A 68 10.37 9.99 -0.38
N ILE A 69 10.25 9.60 0.88
CA ILE A 69 9.21 10.12 1.76
C ILE A 69 9.65 11.53 2.17
N ILE A 70 8.85 12.53 1.81
CA ILE A 70 9.09 13.92 2.17
C ILE A 70 8.27 14.21 3.43
N ASP A 71 8.94 14.42 4.55
CA ASP A 71 8.30 14.69 5.85
C ASP A 71 7.38 15.93 5.87
N LYS A 72 7.45 16.77 4.82
CA LYS A 72 6.62 17.98 4.71
C LYS A 72 5.16 17.73 4.33
N GLU A 73 4.82 16.52 3.92
CA GLU A 73 3.44 16.16 3.50
C GLU A 73 2.58 15.69 4.67
N PHE A 74 3.20 15.34 5.79
CA PHE A 74 2.54 14.76 6.96
C PHE A 74 2.90 15.50 8.23
N VAL A 75 1.96 15.50 9.20
CA VAL A 75 2.27 15.90 10.57
C VAL A 75 3.22 14.87 11.16
N TRP A 76 4.45 15.30 11.46
CA TRP A 76 5.42 14.41 12.08
C TRP A 76 5.04 14.12 13.52
N MET A 77 4.99 12.84 13.85
CA MET A 77 4.79 12.36 15.22
C MET A 77 5.90 11.38 15.58
N ASP A 78 6.55 11.59 16.70
CA ASP A 78 7.52 10.66 17.21
C ASP A 78 6.85 9.42 17.85
N ARG A 79 7.66 8.40 18.11
CA ARG A 79 7.17 7.16 18.71
C ARG A 79 6.52 7.36 20.07
N PHE A 80 7.04 8.28 20.89
CA PHE A 80 6.50 8.57 22.22
C PHE A 80 5.13 9.21 22.12
N THR A 81 4.96 10.16 21.23
CA THR A 81 3.67 10.79 20.94
C THR A 81 2.63 9.74 20.52
N MET A 82 2.98 8.87 19.57
CA MET A 82 2.06 7.80 19.11
C MET A 82 1.66 6.85 20.25
N ILE A 83 2.60 6.50 21.13
CA ILE A 83 2.35 5.63 22.29
C ILE A 83 1.49 6.34 23.32
N ASN A 84 1.82 7.58 23.69
CA ASN A 84 1.10 8.34 24.71
C ASN A 84 -0.33 8.71 24.30
N LEU A 85 -0.56 8.93 23.02
CA LEU A 85 -1.89 9.12 22.45
C LEU A 85 -2.67 7.81 22.26
N GLU A 86 -2.05 6.68 22.56
CA GLU A 86 -2.66 5.35 22.40
C GLU A 86 -3.30 5.12 21.03
N LEU A 87 -2.63 5.60 19.96
CA LEU A 87 -3.20 5.57 18.63
C LEU A 87 -3.43 4.15 18.10
N LEU A 88 -2.44 3.26 18.24
CA LEU A 88 -2.48 1.89 17.70
C LEU A 88 -2.60 0.83 18.77
N ARG A 89 -2.15 1.11 20.00
CA ARG A 89 -2.18 0.17 21.13
C ARG A 89 -2.42 0.94 22.42
N SER A 90 -3.15 0.34 23.34
CA SER A 90 -3.26 0.90 24.70
C SER A 90 -2.01 0.62 25.51
N ASN A 91 -1.69 1.56 26.41
CA ASN A 91 -0.63 1.44 27.41
C ASN A 91 -1.06 0.61 28.62
N SER A 92 -2.36 0.48 28.86
CA SER A 92 -2.91 -0.32 29.95
C SER A 92 -3.42 -1.67 29.43
N LYS A 93 -3.41 -2.69 30.30
CA LYS A 93 -3.82 -4.06 29.96
C LYS A 93 -5.27 -4.14 29.49
N ASP A 94 -6.14 -3.33 30.08
CA ASP A 94 -7.58 -3.29 29.79
C ASP A 94 -7.99 -2.01 29.03
N GLY A 95 -7.01 -1.29 28.51
CA GLY A 95 -7.24 -0.03 27.79
C GLY A 95 -7.61 -0.25 26.32
N ILE A 96 -8.20 0.77 25.75
CA ILE A 96 -8.72 0.77 24.38
C ILE A 96 -7.93 1.81 23.57
N SER A 97 -7.35 1.39 22.44
CA SER A 97 -6.63 2.30 21.54
C SER A 97 -7.59 3.02 20.58
N LEU A 98 -7.17 4.17 20.05
CA LEU A 98 -7.95 4.89 19.04
C LEU A 98 -8.35 3.98 17.88
N ILE A 99 -7.39 3.24 17.30
CA ILE A 99 -7.66 2.37 16.17
C ILE A 99 -8.71 1.30 16.48
N SER A 100 -8.70 0.74 17.70
CA SER A 100 -9.65 -0.31 18.08
C SER A 100 -11.09 0.19 18.18
N VAL A 101 -11.29 1.51 18.32
CA VAL A 101 -12.63 2.13 18.34
C VAL A 101 -13.12 2.49 16.95
N ILE A 102 -12.23 3.01 16.10
CA ILE A 102 -12.62 3.59 14.81
C ILE A 102 -12.44 2.64 13.62
N ASP A 103 -11.75 1.51 13.77
CA ASP A 103 -11.53 0.56 12.67
C ASP A 103 -12.80 -0.28 12.43
N CYS A 104 -13.65 0.25 11.56
CA CYS A 104 -14.81 -0.43 11.00
C CYS A 104 -14.58 -0.79 9.52
N THR A 105 -13.35 -0.94 9.08
CA THR A 105 -13.01 -1.20 7.68
C THR A 105 -13.47 -2.58 7.23
N SER A 106 -14.00 -2.66 6.00
CA SER A 106 -14.52 -3.91 5.43
C SER A 106 -13.45 -4.79 4.80
N THR A 107 -12.23 -4.26 4.60
CA THR A 107 -11.13 -4.99 3.93
C THR A 107 -9.83 -4.89 4.71
N PRO A 108 -8.94 -5.93 4.64
CA PRO A 108 -7.62 -5.85 5.26
C PRO A 108 -6.76 -4.69 4.73
N MET A 109 -6.90 -4.34 3.44
CA MET A 109 -6.24 -3.20 2.81
C MET A 109 -6.71 -1.88 3.40
N GLY A 110 -8.02 -1.73 3.60
CA GLY A 110 -8.62 -0.56 4.26
C GLY A 110 -8.10 -0.39 5.69
N GLY A 111 -8.03 -1.46 6.47
CA GLY A 111 -7.48 -1.43 7.82
C GLY A 111 -6.01 -0.99 7.86
N ARG A 112 -5.18 -1.44 6.91
CA ARG A 112 -3.80 -0.95 6.78
C ARG A 112 -3.74 0.52 6.40
N MET A 113 -4.59 0.96 5.46
CA MET A 113 -4.67 2.35 5.05
C MET A 113 -5.11 3.25 6.20
N LEU A 114 -6.13 2.86 6.96
CA LEU A 114 -6.60 3.59 8.13
C LEU A 114 -5.48 3.76 9.18
N LYS A 115 -4.75 2.68 9.50
CA LYS A 115 -3.58 2.75 10.39
C LYS A 115 -2.54 3.74 9.88
N ARG A 116 -2.24 3.70 8.57
CA ARG A 116 -1.30 4.63 7.97
C ARG A 116 -1.78 6.09 8.06
N TRP A 117 -3.05 6.35 7.86
CA TRP A 117 -3.62 7.70 7.97
C TRP A 117 -3.56 8.25 9.39
N ILE A 118 -3.76 7.39 10.40
CA ILE A 118 -3.67 7.80 11.80
C ILE A 118 -2.24 8.20 12.19
N ILE A 119 -1.23 7.44 11.74
CA ILE A 119 0.17 7.71 12.12
C ILE A 119 0.86 8.74 11.21
N HIS A 120 0.29 9.00 10.04
CA HIS A 120 0.78 9.99 9.08
C HIS A 120 -0.36 10.93 8.66
N PRO A 121 -0.86 11.80 9.56
CA PRO A 121 -1.89 12.77 9.20
C PRO A 121 -1.35 13.73 8.15
N ILE A 122 -2.12 13.95 7.09
CA ILE A 122 -1.74 14.86 6.00
C ILE A 122 -1.90 16.32 6.42
N ILE A 123 -1.08 17.19 5.80
CA ILE A 123 -1.10 18.65 6.03
C ILE A 123 -1.84 19.37 4.89
N ASP A 124 -1.92 18.76 3.71
CA ASP A 124 -2.55 19.38 2.55
C ASP A 124 -4.06 19.55 2.78
N LEU A 125 -4.49 20.82 2.84
CA LEU A 125 -5.90 21.19 3.06
C LEU A 125 -6.81 20.69 1.93
N LYS A 126 -6.35 20.69 0.67
CA LYS A 126 -7.17 20.24 -0.46
C LYS A 126 -7.46 18.74 -0.37
N GLU A 127 -6.44 17.97 0.01
CA GLU A 127 -6.60 16.53 0.21
C GLU A 127 -7.47 16.23 1.45
N LEU A 128 -7.35 17.02 2.53
CA LEU A 128 -8.23 16.92 3.70
C LEU A 128 -9.68 17.22 3.35
N GLU A 129 -9.93 18.31 2.62
CA GLU A 129 -11.26 18.67 2.14
C GLU A 129 -11.85 17.60 1.24
N PHE A 130 -11.04 17.05 0.31
CA PHE A 130 -11.44 15.93 -0.52
C PHE A 130 -11.93 14.74 0.31
N ARG A 131 -11.17 14.30 1.31
CA ARG A 131 -11.54 13.20 2.19
C ARG A 131 -12.81 13.52 2.99
N HIS A 132 -12.93 14.73 3.52
CA HIS A 132 -14.11 15.16 4.27
C HIS A 132 -15.36 15.17 3.38
N GLN A 133 -15.28 15.64 2.14
CA GLN A 133 -16.40 15.64 1.21
C GLN A 133 -16.85 14.22 0.85
N CYS A 134 -15.92 13.28 0.69
CA CYS A 134 -16.26 11.87 0.49
C CYS A 134 -17.00 11.29 1.71
N VAL A 135 -16.50 11.55 2.92
CA VAL A 135 -17.14 11.09 4.16
C VAL A 135 -18.52 11.70 4.35
N ASP A 136 -18.65 13.03 4.15
CA ASP A 136 -19.93 13.74 4.26
C ASP A 136 -20.98 13.18 3.31
N TYR A 137 -20.57 12.84 2.08
CA TYR A 137 -21.45 12.18 1.13
C TYR A 137 -22.00 10.85 1.66
N PHE A 138 -21.14 9.95 2.14
CA PHE A 138 -21.57 8.64 2.63
C PHE A 138 -22.34 8.72 3.95
N VAL A 139 -22.06 9.69 4.80
CA VAL A 139 -22.88 9.94 6.01
C VAL A 139 -24.31 10.36 5.65
N LYS A 140 -24.47 11.11 4.56
CA LYS A 140 -25.79 11.55 4.08
C LYS A 140 -26.52 10.50 3.24
N ASN A 141 -25.79 9.57 2.61
CA ASN A 141 -26.30 8.57 1.67
C ASN A 141 -26.01 7.15 2.18
N ASN A 142 -26.67 6.75 3.26
CA ASN A 142 -26.45 5.45 3.90
C ASN A 142 -26.72 4.26 2.97
N HIS A 143 -27.66 4.40 2.03
CA HIS A 143 -27.95 3.34 1.05
C HIS A 143 -26.74 3.03 0.17
N ASP A 144 -26.06 4.06 -0.35
CA ASP A 144 -24.89 3.90 -1.18
C ASP A 144 -23.71 3.36 -0.35
N LEU A 145 -23.58 3.80 0.92
CA LEU A 145 -22.60 3.25 1.85
C LEU A 145 -22.78 1.75 2.06
N ASP A 146 -24.03 1.29 2.28
CA ASP A 146 -24.34 -0.13 2.50
C ASP A 146 -24.08 -0.97 1.24
N GLN A 147 -24.41 -0.46 0.06
CA GLN A 147 -24.08 -1.11 -1.21
C GLN A 147 -22.59 -1.29 -1.38
N ILE A 148 -21.82 -0.20 -1.22
CA ILE A 148 -20.36 -0.24 -1.35
C ILE A 148 -19.74 -1.17 -0.31
N ASN A 149 -20.19 -1.12 0.94
CA ASN A 149 -19.73 -2.03 1.99
C ASN A 149 -19.99 -3.49 1.64
N THR A 150 -21.14 -3.80 1.03
CA THR A 150 -21.46 -5.15 0.59
C THR A 150 -20.48 -5.63 -0.49
N ILE A 151 -20.18 -4.78 -1.46
CA ILE A 151 -19.20 -5.08 -2.51
C ILE A 151 -17.80 -5.22 -1.90
N LEU A 152 -17.38 -4.30 -1.03
CA LEU A 152 -16.05 -4.33 -0.40
C LEU A 152 -15.81 -5.59 0.42
N LYS A 153 -16.83 -6.14 1.09
CA LYS A 153 -16.74 -7.41 1.83
C LYS A 153 -16.40 -8.62 0.96
N SER A 154 -16.64 -8.55 -0.35
CA SER A 154 -16.27 -9.62 -1.28
C SER A 154 -14.77 -9.60 -1.63
N PHE A 155 -14.07 -8.50 -1.37
CA PHE A 155 -12.64 -8.40 -1.66
C PHE A 155 -11.80 -9.16 -0.63
N SER A 156 -10.95 -10.04 -1.12
CA SER A 156 -9.87 -10.60 -0.33
C SER A 156 -8.67 -9.63 -0.27
N ASP A 157 -7.58 -10.03 0.37
CA ASP A 157 -6.38 -9.18 0.50
C ASP A 157 -5.59 -9.11 -0.81
N LEU A 158 -6.02 -8.21 -1.70
CA LEU A 158 -5.41 -8.02 -3.02
C LEU A 158 -3.92 -7.63 -2.95
N GLU A 159 -3.52 -6.78 -2.01
CA GLU A 159 -2.11 -6.40 -1.84
C GLU A 159 -1.24 -7.61 -1.52
N ARG A 160 -1.73 -8.51 -0.66
CA ARG A 160 -1.00 -9.73 -0.31
C ARG A 160 -0.93 -10.71 -1.46
N ILE A 161 -1.99 -10.84 -2.24
CA ILE A 161 -2.00 -11.65 -3.47
C ILE A 161 -0.99 -11.08 -4.46
N MET A 162 -0.99 -9.78 -4.72
CA MET A 162 -0.06 -9.13 -5.62
C MET A 162 1.40 -9.28 -5.19
N ALA A 163 1.69 -9.21 -3.90
CA ALA A 163 3.02 -9.48 -3.38
C ALA A 163 3.50 -10.93 -3.68
N LYS A 164 2.59 -11.91 -3.65
CA LYS A 164 2.91 -13.31 -4.03
C LYS A 164 3.08 -13.46 -5.54
N VAL A 165 2.31 -12.75 -6.36
CA VAL A 165 2.51 -12.69 -7.81
C VAL A 165 3.91 -12.18 -8.11
N ALA A 166 4.29 -11.04 -7.52
CA ALA A 166 5.59 -10.42 -7.73
C ALA A 166 6.77 -11.35 -7.38
N THR A 167 6.60 -12.23 -6.39
CA THR A 167 7.62 -13.20 -5.99
C THR A 167 7.47 -14.58 -6.63
N SER A 168 6.54 -14.75 -7.59
CA SER A 168 6.22 -16.03 -8.25
C SER A 168 5.87 -17.17 -7.26
N LYS A 169 5.27 -16.82 -6.12
CA LYS A 169 4.86 -17.76 -5.06
C LYS A 169 3.34 -17.88 -4.93
N ILE A 170 2.61 -17.45 -5.94
CA ILE A 170 1.15 -17.53 -5.96
C ILE A 170 0.68 -18.94 -6.29
N SER A 171 -0.36 -19.39 -5.60
CA SER A 171 -1.03 -20.66 -5.90
C SER A 171 -2.18 -20.47 -6.90
N PRO A 172 -2.63 -21.55 -7.60
CA PRO A 172 -3.80 -21.46 -8.48
C PRO A 172 -5.06 -20.93 -7.80
N ARG A 173 -5.31 -21.35 -6.57
CA ARG A 173 -6.45 -20.85 -5.76
C ARG A 173 -6.38 -19.34 -5.50
N GLU A 174 -5.19 -18.81 -5.29
CA GLU A 174 -4.99 -17.36 -5.10
C GLU A 174 -5.14 -16.59 -6.40
N LEU A 175 -4.82 -17.21 -7.55
CA LEU A 175 -5.12 -16.63 -8.87
C LEU A 175 -6.64 -16.55 -9.12
N VAL A 176 -7.40 -17.56 -8.72
CA VAL A 176 -8.87 -17.51 -8.76
C VAL A 176 -9.39 -16.39 -7.84
N GLN A 177 -8.83 -16.22 -6.64
CA GLN A 177 -9.19 -15.10 -5.77
C GLN A 177 -8.85 -13.74 -6.40
N LEU A 178 -7.70 -13.63 -7.09
CA LEU A 178 -7.34 -12.43 -7.84
C LEU A 178 -8.38 -12.13 -8.93
N LYS A 179 -8.75 -13.12 -9.73
CA LYS A 179 -9.80 -13.00 -10.76
C LYS A 179 -11.11 -12.47 -10.15
N ASN A 180 -11.56 -13.07 -9.04
CA ASN A 180 -12.78 -12.68 -8.37
C ASN A 180 -12.72 -11.24 -7.81
N ASN A 181 -11.58 -10.84 -7.23
CA ASN A 181 -11.36 -9.47 -6.78
C ASN A 181 -11.44 -8.47 -7.94
N LEU A 182 -10.79 -8.77 -9.07
CA LEU A 182 -10.81 -7.90 -10.25
C LEU A 182 -12.23 -7.78 -10.82
N ASN A 183 -12.99 -8.88 -10.89
CA ASN A 183 -14.39 -8.86 -11.31
C ASN A 183 -15.28 -8.02 -10.38
N SER A 184 -14.94 -7.93 -9.10
CA SER A 184 -15.68 -7.10 -8.13
C SER A 184 -15.38 -5.59 -8.28
N VAL A 185 -14.35 -5.20 -9.03
CA VAL A 185 -14.04 -3.77 -9.29
C VAL A 185 -15.12 -3.13 -10.15
N LYS A 186 -15.68 -3.85 -11.13
CA LYS A 186 -16.71 -3.30 -12.02
C LYS A 186 -17.97 -2.86 -11.28
N PRO A 187 -18.66 -3.72 -10.48
CA PRO A 187 -19.83 -3.28 -9.72
C PRO A 187 -19.49 -2.19 -8.69
N LEU A 188 -18.28 -2.18 -8.13
CA LEU A 188 -17.82 -1.09 -7.26
C LEU A 188 -17.77 0.23 -8.02
N LYS A 189 -17.16 0.23 -9.20
CA LYS A 189 -17.06 1.43 -10.06
C LYS A 189 -18.44 1.92 -10.47
N GLU A 190 -19.33 1.05 -10.93
CA GLU A 190 -20.71 1.40 -11.32
C GLU A 190 -21.47 2.03 -10.15
N SER A 191 -21.32 1.49 -8.94
CA SER A 191 -21.95 2.05 -7.73
C SER A 191 -21.40 3.45 -7.40
N LEU A 192 -20.10 3.67 -7.56
CA LEU A 192 -19.46 4.99 -7.34
C LEU A 192 -19.84 5.99 -8.44
N ASP A 193 -19.96 5.56 -9.70
CA ASP A 193 -20.35 6.41 -10.85
C ASP A 193 -21.79 6.91 -10.74
N SER A 194 -22.68 6.16 -10.08
CA SER A 194 -24.06 6.57 -9.83
C SER A 194 -24.17 7.75 -8.86
N SER A 195 -23.10 8.06 -8.13
CA SER A 195 -23.04 9.21 -7.21
C SER A 195 -23.07 10.54 -7.95
N SER A 196 -23.82 11.50 -7.44
CA SER A 196 -23.80 12.89 -7.89
C SER A 196 -22.62 13.71 -7.33
N ASN A 197 -21.81 13.12 -6.45
CA ASN A 197 -20.71 13.82 -5.79
C ASN A 197 -19.42 13.70 -6.63
N GLU A 198 -18.86 14.85 -7.03
CA GLU A 198 -17.65 14.92 -7.84
C GLU A 198 -16.41 14.28 -7.19
N PHE A 199 -16.32 14.28 -5.87
CA PHE A 199 -15.21 13.69 -5.13
C PHE A 199 -15.29 12.17 -5.15
N VAL A 200 -16.50 11.61 -5.04
CA VAL A 200 -16.75 10.17 -5.17
C VAL A 200 -16.48 9.71 -6.60
N GLN A 201 -16.90 10.50 -7.60
CA GLN A 201 -16.61 10.22 -9.00
C GLN A 201 -15.10 10.24 -9.31
N LYS A 202 -14.31 11.09 -8.65
CA LYS A 202 -12.84 11.05 -8.78
C LYS A 202 -12.26 9.70 -8.32
N ILE A 203 -12.80 9.13 -7.25
CA ILE A 203 -12.39 7.80 -6.79
C ILE A 203 -12.74 6.76 -7.87
N SER A 204 -13.96 6.79 -8.38
CA SER A 204 -14.39 5.90 -9.46
C SER A 204 -13.49 5.98 -10.68
N ASN A 205 -13.18 7.20 -11.14
CA ASN A 205 -12.31 7.42 -12.29
C ASN A 205 -10.88 6.91 -12.11
N SER A 206 -10.42 6.74 -10.87
CA SER A 206 -9.11 6.16 -10.57
C SER A 206 -9.09 4.63 -10.64
N LEU A 207 -10.26 3.97 -10.70
CA LEU A 207 -10.37 2.52 -10.76
C LEU A 207 -10.20 2.02 -12.20
N ASP A 208 -9.18 1.19 -12.43
CA ASP A 208 -8.98 0.45 -13.66
C ASP A 208 -9.67 -0.92 -13.57
N LEU A 209 -10.45 -1.26 -14.58
CA LEU A 209 -11.16 -2.54 -14.65
C LEU A 209 -10.26 -3.72 -14.97
N CYS A 210 -9.05 -3.49 -15.44
CA CYS A 210 -8.06 -4.54 -15.79
C CYS A 210 -8.62 -5.62 -16.74
N GLU A 211 -9.49 -5.27 -17.68
CA GLU A 211 -10.22 -6.20 -18.55
C GLU A 211 -9.31 -7.20 -19.28
N LYS A 212 -8.15 -6.74 -19.79
CA LYS A 212 -7.18 -7.62 -20.46
C LYS A 212 -6.65 -8.71 -19.53
N LEU A 213 -6.39 -8.36 -18.26
CA LEU A 213 -5.90 -9.32 -17.28
C LEU A 213 -7.01 -10.30 -16.89
N ILE A 214 -8.23 -9.83 -16.69
CA ILE A 214 -9.39 -10.66 -16.40
C ILE A 214 -9.58 -11.71 -17.50
N ASN A 215 -9.58 -11.30 -18.77
CA ASN A 215 -9.74 -12.21 -19.91
C ASN A 215 -8.64 -13.29 -19.94
N VAL A 216 -7.38 -12.92 -19.66
CA VAL A 216 -6.29 -13.90 -19.58
C VAL A 216 -6.51 -14.90 -18.45
N LEU A 217 -6.93 -14.42 -17.28
CA LEU A 217 -7.20 -15.28 -16.12
C LEU A 217 -8.42 -16.21 -16.37
N GLU A 218 -9.44 -15.74 -17.06
CA GLU A 218 -10.63 -16.54 -17.42
C GLU A 218 -10.30 -17.68 -18.37
N ILE A 219 -9.44 -17.41 -19.37
CA ILE A 219 -9.02 -18.44 -20.35
C ILE A 219 -8.06 -19.46 -19.71
N THR A 220 -7.26 -19.02 -18.73
CA THR A 220 -6.15 -19.83 -18.20
C THR A 220 -6.55 -20.66 -16.98
N LEU A 221 -7.53 -20.18 -16.20
CA LEU A 221 -7.93 -20.80 -14.95
C LEU A 221 -9.21 -21.61 -15.13
N ASP A 222 -9.14 -22.89 -14.76
CA ASP A 222 -10.31 -23.74 -14.64
C ASP A 222 -11.05 -23.39 -13.33
N GLU A 223 -12.38 -23.26 -13.37
CA GLU A 223 -13.17 -22.85 -12.19
C GLU A 223 -13.20 -23.91 -11.08
N GLU A 224 -12.81 -25.13 -11.40
CA GLU A 224 -12.77 -26.27 -10.47
C GLU A 224 -11.37 -26.51 -9.83
N ALA A 225 -10.41 -25.62 -10.01
CA ALA A 225 -9.03 -25.80 -9.55
C ALA A 225 -8.81 -25.40 -8.07
#